data_2336cb704c7167070cfe613781e7e1ec
#
_entry.id   2336cb704c7167070cfe613781e7e1ec
#
_cell.length_a   1.000
_cell.length_b   1.000
_cell.length_c   1.000
_cell.angle_alpha   90.00
_cell.angle_beta   90.00
_cell.angle_gamma   90.00
#
_symmetry.space_group_name_H-M   'P 1'
#
loop_
_entity.id
_entity.type
_entity.pdbx_description
1 polymer ?
#
loop_
_entity_poly.entity_id
_entity_poly.type
_entity_poly.pdbx_seq_one_letter_code
_entity_poly.pdbx_strand_id
1 'polypeptide(L)'
;MMRRRGNFALRLVFPLLLLPSLHPLFVSAPETATLTYRRVFKSSSPEFIEIKLNENGVASYDIRQLDEPPYPQPLEIGAPLRSKTFELAAQLNYFRDLQLDIRRRIANLGEKTFRYERGGQANEVSFNYTLNATANQLMQIFEGLARQQEHLIKLQRRMKYDRLGVNEALLQFESDLNRKILPEPERLLPTLEQIANDSRFVEIARQRARTLAERIRNAP
;
A
#
# COMPACT_ATOMS: atom_id res chain seq x y z
N MET A 1 -69.29 -18.35 74.68
CA MET A 1 -69.47 -17.36 73.62
C MET A 1 -68.11 -16.91 73.13
N MET A 2 -67.61 -17.53 72.04
CA MET A 2 -66.21 -17.40 71.63
C MET A 2 -66.18 -17.22 70.12
N ARG A 3 -65.88 -15.97 69.66
CA ARG A 3 -65.79 -15.57 68.22
C ARG A 3 -64.43 -15.93 67.71
N ARG A 4 -64.36 -16.84 66.75
CA ARG A 4 -63.14 -17.09 65.94
C ARG A 4 -63.03 -16.04 64.86
N ARG A 5 -61.90 -15.34 64.79
CA ARG A 5 -61.47 -14.42 63.71
C ARG A 5 -60.68 -15.28 62.70
N GLY A 6 -61.19 -15.35 61.47
CA GLY A 6 -60.45 -15.95 60.33
C GLY A 6 -59.50 -14.92 59.72
N ASN A 7 -58.24 -15.32 59.62
CA ASN A 7 -57.21 -14.53 58.87
C ASN A 7 -57.27 -14.97 57.42
N PHE A 8 -57.71 -14.08 56.56
CA PHE A 8 -57.50 -14.18 55.08
C PHE A 8 -56.08 -13.70 54.71
N ALA A 9 -55.23 -14.65 54.37
CA ALA A 9 -53.88 -14.32 53.74
C ALA A 9 -54.06 -14.12 52.24
N LEU A 10 -53.96 -12.87 51.79
CA LEU A 10 -53.98 -12.51 50.41
C LEU A 10 -52.61 -12.85 49.82
N ARG A 11 -52.50 -13.90 48.98
CA ARG A 11 -51.29 -14.23 48.22
C ARG A 11 -51.22 -13.36 46.99
N LEU A 12 -50.29 -12.37 47.00
CA LEU A 12 -49.91 -11.59 45.82
C LEU A 12 -49.05 -12.50 44.92
N VAL A 13 -49.61 -12.88 43.77
CA VAL A 13 -48.86 -13.55 42.69
C VAL A 13 -48.25 -12.44 41.82
N PHE A 14 -46.94 -12.27 41.92
CA PHE A 14 -46.18 -11.36 41.02
C PHE A 14 -45.93 -12.10 39.69
N PRO A 15 -46.38 -11.58 38.53
CA PRO A 15 -46.00 -12.16 37.24
C PRO A 15 -44.52 -11.81 36.96
N LEU A 16 -43.69 -12.83 36.83
CA LEU A 16 -42.30 -12.72 36.38
C LEU A 16 -42.30 -12.37 34.89
N LEU A 17 -42.11 -11.09 34.56
CA LEU A 17 -41.92 -10.63 33.20
C LEU A 17 -40.55 -11.09 32.69
N LEU A 18 -40.52 -12.12 31.85
CA LEU A 18 -39.40 -12.54 31.07
C LEU A 18 -39.15 -11.46 29.97
N LEU A 19 -38.22 -10.56 30.21
CA LEU A 19 -37.70 -9.67 29.17
C LEU A 19 -36.82 -10.49 28.23
N PRO A 20 -37.07 -10.50 26.91
CA PRO A 20 -36.16 -11.09 25.94
C PRO A 20 -34.86 -10.28 25.92
N SER A 21 -33.74 -10.92 26.28
CA SER A 21 -32.41 -10.33 26.15
C SER A 21 -32.10 -10.15 24.66
N LEU A 22 -32.24 -8.93 24.14
CA LEU A 22 -31.71 -8.55 22.84
C LEU A 22 -30.17 -8.63 22.93
N HIS A 23 -29.62 -9.73 22.45
CA HIS A 23 -28.17 -9.79 22.18
C HIS A 23 -27.88 -8.97 20.93
N PRO A 24 -27.05 -7.93 21.02
CA PRO A 24 -26.62 -7.23 19.80
C PRO A 24 -25.84 -8.23 18.95
N LEU A 25 -26.34 -8.53 17.76
CA LEU A 25 -25.58 -9.20 16.73
C LEU A 25 -24.46 -8.24 16.31
N PHE A 26 -23.25 -8.43 16.86
CA PHE A 26 -22.05 -7.82 16.32
C PHE A 26 -21.83 -8.42 14.92
N VAL A 27 -22.34 -7.74 13.91
CA VAL A 27 -21.91 -7.98 12.53
C VAL A 27 -20.47 -7.48 12.47
N SER A 28 -19.53 -8.41 12.63
CA SER A 28 -18.11 -8.13 12.35
C SER A 28 -18.03 -7.70 10.90
N ALA A 29 -17.56 -6.47 10.64
CA ALA A 29 -17.25 -6.03 9.28
C ALA A 29 -16.30 -7.07 8.66
N PRO A 30 -16.43 -7.40 7.36
CA PRO A 30 -15.55 -8.37 6.74
C PRO A 30 -14.10 -7.90 6.92
N GLU A 31 -13.29 -8.75 7.54
CA GLU A 31 -11.90 -8.47 7.86
C GLU A 31 -11.12 -8.35 6.56
N THR A 32 -10.79 -7.12 6.19
CA THR A 32 -10.09 -6.79 4.94
C THR A 32 -8.63 -7.21 5.06
N ALA A 33 -8.16 -8.00 4.10
CA ALA A 33 -6.76 -8.36 4.06
C ALA A 33 -5.89 -7.17 3.65
N THR A 34 -4.71 -7.08 4.27
CA THR A 34 -3.70 -6.05 3.98
C THR A 34 -2.37 -6.71 3.67
N LEU A 35 -1.75 -6.28 2.58
CA LEU A 35 -0.37 -6.58 2.23
C LEU A 35 0.51 -5.38 2.54
N THR A 36 1.64 -5.62 3.19
CA THR A 36 2.67 -4.61 3.44
C THR A 36 3.98 -5.08 2.85
N TYR A 37 4.61 -4.20 2.09
CA TYR A 37 6.00 -4.30 1.70
C TYR A 37 6.80 -3.24 2.43
N ARG A 38 7.93 -3.62 3.03
CA ARG A 38 8.87 -2.70 3.65
C ARG A 38 10.29 -3.01 3.20
N ARG A 39 11.07 -1.97 2.91
CA ARG A 39 12.51 -2.07 2.70
C ARG A 39 13.23 -1.09 3.61
N VAL A 40 14.26 -1.59 4.29
CA VAL A 40 15.19 -0.78 5.08
C VAL A 40 16.59 -0.98 4.52
N PHE A 41 17.19 0.09 4.00
CA PHE A 41 18.54 0.05 3.47
C PHE A 41 19.31 1.30 3.89
N LYS A 42 20.04 1.18 5.01
CA LYS A 42 20.86 2.26 5.56
C LYS A 42 21.86 2.78 4.53
N SER A 43 22.06 4.09 4.51
CA SER A 43 22.94 4.80 3.57
C SER A 43 22.51 4.75 2.11
N SER A 44 21.27 4.34 1.81
CA SER A 44 20.64 4.54 0.51
C SER A 44 19.80 5.82 0.48
N SER A 45 19.28 6.19 -0.65
CA SER A 45 18.31 7.29 -0.77
C SER A 45 17.17 6.84 -1.68
N PRO A 46 15.99 6.58 -1.09
CA PRO A 46 15.61 6.63 0.33
C PRO A 46 16.13 5.42 1.13
N GLU A 47 16.28 5.59 2.46
CA GLU A 47 16.67 4.49 3.37
C GLU A 47 15.49 3.62 3.79
N PHE A 48 14.28 4.18 3.80
CA PHE A 48 13.04 3.52 4.20
C PHE A 48 11.99 3.64 3.10
N ILE A 49 11.38 2.50 2.78
CA ILE A 49 10.20 2.42 1.92
C ILE A 49 9.20 1.50 2.62
N GLU A 50 7.95 1.94 2.74
CA GLU A 50 6.83 1.08 3.12
C GLU A 50 5.66 1.35 2.17
N ILE A 51 5.05 0.28 1.66
CA ILE A 51 3.80 0.34 0.89
C ILE A 51 2.81 -0.62 1.54
N LYS A 52 1.64 -0.09 1.87
CA LYS A 52 0.49 -0.87 2.37
C LYS A 52 -0.62 -0.86 1.34
N LEU A 53 -1.21 -2.02 1.10
CA LEU A 53 -2.29 -2.22 0.14
C LEU A 53 -3.31 -3.16 0.72
N ASN A 54 -4.58 -2.75 0.79
CA ASN A 54 -5.66 -3.65 1.19
C ASN A 54 -6.48 -4.16 -0.01
N GLU A 55 -7.25 -5.23 0.20
CA GLU A 55 -8.12 -5.84 -0.82
C GLU A 55 -9.14 -4.85 -1.39
N ASN A 56 -9.59 -3.86 -0.62
CA ASN A 56 -10.58 -2.88 -1.03
C ASN A 56 -9.98 -1.73 -1.87
N GLY A 57 -8.64 -1.73 -2.06
CA GLY A 57 -7.94 -0.74 -2.87
C GLY A 57 -7.46 0.48 -2.11
N VAL A 58 -7.66 0.54 -0.79
CA VAL A 58 -6.99 1.57 0.03
C VAL A 58 -5.52 1.23 0.11
N ALA A 59 -4.67 2.16 -0.30
CA ALA A 59 -3.24 1.99 -0.26
C ALA A 59 -2.53 3.25 0.24
N SER A 60 -1.33 3.06 0.80
CA SER A 60 -0.46 4.15 1.24
C SER A 60 1.00 3.82 0.99
N TYR A 61 1.82 4.85 0.89
CA TYR A 61 3.28 4.73 0.84
C TYR A 61 3.93 5.66 1.88
N ASP A 62 5.07 5.23 2.41
CA ASP A 62 5.97 6.04 3.23
C ASP A 62 7.40 5.87 2.70
N ILE A 63 7.95 6.94 2.13
CA ILE A 63 9.28 6.96 1.48
C ILE A 63 10.08 8.08 2.14
N ARG A 64 11.12 7.74 2.90
CA ARG A 64 11.85 8.71 3.74
C ARG A 64 13.26 8.24 4.12
N GLN A 65 14.01 9.12 4.78
CA GLN A 65 15.21 8.72 5.52
C GLN A 65 14.81 8.12 6.87
N LEU A 66 15.69 7.34 7.50
CA LEU A 66 15.38 6.68 8.78
C LEU A 66 15.27 7.64 9.96
N ASP A 67 15.91 8.80 9.89
CA ASP A 67 15.86 9.87 10.89
C ASP A 67 14.64 10.79 10.75
N GLU A 68 13.89 10.67 9.64
CA GLU A 68 12.64 11.39 9.43
C GLU A 68 11.46 10.67 10.11
N PRO A 69 10.48 11.41 10.67
CA PRO A 69 9.28 10.81 11.24
C PRO A 69 8.44 10.11 10.16
N PRO A 70 7.67 9.06 10.53
CA PRO A 70 6.73 8.43 9.61
C PRO A 70 5.72 9.44 9.03
N TYR A 71 5.55 9.40 7.71
CA TYR A 71 4.62 10.28 6.99
C TYR A 71 3.92 9.53 5.84
N PRO A 72 3.03 8.56 6.15
CA PRO A 72 2.33 7.79 5.13
C PRO A 72 1.41 8.70 4.31
N GLN A 73 1.49 8.56 2.97
CA GLN A 73 0.69 9.29 2.00
C GLN A 73 -0.23 8.32 1.25
N PRO A 74 -1.40 8.78 0.76
CA PRO A 74 -2.28 7.97 -0.07
C PRO A 74 -1.56 7.50 -1.34
N LEU A 75 -1.81 6.25 -1.73
CA LEU A 75 -1.34 5.65 -2.98
C LEU A 75 -2.53 5.17 -3.79
N GLU A 76 -2.59 5.54 -5.04
CA GLU A 76 -3.57 4.99 -5.97
C GLU A 76 -2.98 3.79 -6.70
N ILE A 77 -3.73 2.69 -6.72
CA ILE A 77 -3.36 1.44 -7.42
C ILE A 77 -4.56 0.95 -8.21
N GLY A 78 -4.33 0.60 -9.47
CA GLY A 78 -5.35 0.03 -10.34
C GLY A 78 -5.82 -1.36 -9.89
N ALA A 79 -7.09 -1.68 -10.15
CA ALA A 79 -7.66 -2.97 -9.77
C ALA A 79 -6.89 -4.18 -10.36
N PRO A 80 -6.41 -4.16 -11.61
CA PRO A 80 -5.65 -5.27 -12.17
C PRO A 80 -4.32 -5.52 -11.42
N LEU A 81 -3.57 -4.45 -11.13
CA LEU A 81 -2.29 -4.55 -10.42
C LEU A 81 -2.51 -5.01 -8.98
N ARG A 82 -3.55 -4.49 -8.31
CA ARG A 82 -3.97 -4.93 -6.98
C ARG A 82 -4.26 -6.43 -6.95
N SER A 83 -5.12 -6.91 -7.87
CA SER A 83 -5.47 -8.33 -7.96
C SER A 83 -4.22 -9.20 -8.18
N LYS A 84 -3.33 -8.76 -9.08
CA LYS A 84 -2.07 -9.47 -9.33
C LYS A 84 -1.16 -9.53 -8.11
N THR A 85 -1.12 -8.46 -7.33
CA THR A 85 -0.32 -8.38 -6.09
C THR A 85 -0.82 -9.40 -5.05
N PHE A 86 -2.14 -9.49 -4.82
CA PHE A 86 -2.73 -10.47 -3.92
C PHE A 86 -2.61 -11.91 -4.44
N GLU A 87 -2.72 -12.13 -5.76
CA GLU A 87 -2.50 -13.43 -6.38
C GLU A 87 -1.07 -13.94 -6.11
N LEU A 88 -0.04 -13.10 -6.29
CA LEU A 88 1.34 -13.46 -6.00
C LEU A 88 1.56 -13.76 -4.51
N ALA A 89 0.93 -13.00 -3.63
CA ALA A 89 0.98 -13.28 -2.19
C ALA A 89 0.31 -14.61 -1.84
N ALA A 90 -0.80 -14.96 -2.49
CA ALA A 90 -1.46 -16.26 -2.32
C ALA A 90 -0.57 -17.42 -2.79
N GLN A 91 0.13 -17.28 -3.93
CA GLN A 91 1.12 -18.26 -4.43
C GLN A 91 2.27 -18.46 -3.45
N LEU A 92 2.57 -17.47 -2.62
CA LEU A 92 3.56 -17.52 -1.54
C LEU A 92 2.94 -17.95 -0.18
N ASN A 93 1.77 -18.61 -0.20
CA ASN A 93 1.03 -19.03 1.00
C ASN A 93 0.84 -17.89 2.01
N TYR A 94 0.63 -16.66 1.52
CA TYR A 94 0.53 -15.47 2.36
C TYR A 94 1.66 -15.35 3.38
N PHE A 95 2.86 -15.76 2.99
CA PHE A 95 4.13 -15.72 3.73
C PHE A 95 4.18 -16.63 4.97
N ARG A 96 3.20 -17.55 5.12
CA ARG A 96 3.20 -18.52 6.23
C ARG A 96 4.31 -19.54 6.03
N ASP A 97 5.13 -19.73 7.06
CA ASP A 97 6.24 -20.71 7.11
C ASP A 97 7.19 -20.61 5.92
N LEU A 98 7.33 -19.40 5.35
CA LEU A 98 8.12 -19.13 4.16
C LEU A 98 9.53 -18.68 4.54
N GLN A 99 10.56 -19.26 3.89
CA GLN A 99 11.93 -18.79 3.95
C GLN A 99 12.36 -18.32 2.56
N LEU A 100 12.71 -17.05 2.44
CA LEU A 100 13.10 -16.43 1.17
C LEU A 100 14.60 -16.16 1.08
N ASP A 101 15.25 -15.92 2.20
CA ASP A 101 16.66 -15.54 2.19
C ASP A 101 17.56 -16.71 1.78
N ILE A 102 18.54 -16.44 0.96
CA ILE A 102 19.49 -17.47 0.53
C ILE A 102 20.55 -17.69 1.61
N ARG A 103 21.01 -18.95 1.76
CA ARG A 103 22.04 -19.33 2.72
C ARG A 103 23.48 -18.93 2.32
N ARG A 104 23.63 -18.13 1.26
CA ARG A 104 24.95 -17.68 0.79
C ARG A 104 25.29 -16.32 1.36
N ARG A 105 26.57 -16.09 1.64
CA ARG A 105 27.05 -14.76 2.02
C ARG A 105 27.02 -13.85 0.79
N ILE A 106 26.17 -12.84 0.83
CA ILE A 106 26.04 -11.82 -0.20
C ILE A 106 26.17 -10.44 0.43
N ALA A 107 26.37 -9.41 -0.41
CA ALA A 107 26.32 -8.01 0.03
C ALA A 107 24.97 -7.69 0.66
N ASN A 108 24.96 -6.72 1.58
CA ASN A 108 23.70 -6.15 2.08
C ASN A 108 23.05 -5.33 0.97
N LEU A 109 21.87 -5.76 0.52
CA LEU A 109 21.04 -5.11 -0.50
C LEU A 109 19.79 -4.46 0.13
N GLY A 110 19.79 -4.25 1.44
CA GLY A 110 18.66 -3.79 2.24
C GLY A 110 17.74 -4.93 2.65
N GLU A 111 17.28 -4.90 3.88
CA GLU A 111 16.29 -5.84 4.39
C GLU A 111 14.92 -5.52 3.80
N LYS A 112 14.29 -6.51 3.19
CA LYS A 112 12.95 -6.45 2.63
C LYS A 112 12.05 -7.34 3.46
N THR A 113 10.84 -6.87 3.71
CA THR A 113 9.83 -7.58 4.48
C THR A 113 8.53 -7.61 3.71
N PHE A 114 7.94 -8.78 3.55
CA PHE A 114 6.55 -8.95 3.16
C PHE A 114 5.74 -9.31 4.40
N ARG A 115 4.59 -8.68 4.56
CA ARG A 115 3.64 -8.96 5.63
C ARG A 115 2.22 -9.03 5.08
N TYR A 116 1.48 -10.04 5.48
CA TYR A 116 0.07 -10.21 5.21
C TYR A 116 -0.70 -10.23 6.51
N GLU A 117 -1.78 -9.48 6.58
CA GLU A 117 -2.64 -9.37 7.76
C GLU A 117 -4.10 -9.57 7.34
N ARG A 118 -4.82 -10.42 8.09
CA ARG A 118 -6.27 -10.61 7.96
C ARG A 118 -6.82 -11.15 9.28
N GLY A 119 -7.88 -10.54 9.78
CA GLY A 119 -8.57 -11.07 10.94
C GLY A 119 -7.75 -11.16 12.22
N GLY A 120 -6.89 -10.16 12.47
CA GLY A 120 -6.00 -10.18 13.63
C GLY A 120 -4.83 -11.18 13.52
N GLN A 121 -4.77 -11.97 12.45
CA GLN A 121 -3.63 -12.84 12.15
C GLN A 121 -2.66 -12.15 11.19
N ALA A 122 -1.36 -12.33 11.43
CA ALA A 122 -0.32 -11.79 10.58
C ALA A 122 0.73 -12.85 10.29
N ASN A 123 1.18 -12.92 9.03
CA ASN A 123 2.35 -13.67 8.61
C ASN A 123 3.35 -12.69 8.01
N GLU A 124 4.63 -12.90 8.32
CA GLU A 124 5.70 -12.01 7.87
C GLU A 124 6.93 -12.83 7.47
N VAL A 125 7.64 -12.38 6.44
CA VAL A 125 8.93 -12.93 6.03
C VAL A 125 9.88 -11.81 5.67
N SER A 126 11.09 -11.85 6.21
CA SER A 126 12.16 -10.90 5.88
C SER A 126 13.28 -11.60 5.12
N PHE A 127 13.93 -10.88 4.21
CA PHE A 127 15.05 -11.37 3.40
C PHE A 127 15.92 -10.22 2.89
N ASN A 128 17.21 -10.50 2.71
CA ASN A 128 18.11 -9.60 2.00
C ASN A 128 18.07 -9.85 0.48
N TYR A 129 18.07 -11.13 0.09
CA TYR A 129 18.05 -11.53 -1.33
C TYR A 129 17.38 -12.89 -1.47
N THR A 130 16.58 -13.06 -2.53
CA THR A 130 15.88 -14.30 -2.82
C THR A 130 16.04 -14.75 -4.27
N LEU A 131 16.03 -16.07 -4.50
CA LEU A 131 15.94 -16.69 -5.83
C LEU A 131 14.51 -17.14 -6.17
N ASN A 132 13.56 -16.96 -5.25
CA ASN A 132 12.16 -17.31 -5.51
C ASN A 132 11.57 -16.37 -6.56
N ALA A 133 11.16 -16.91 -7.71
CA ALA A 133 10.66 -16.13 -8.84
C ALA A 133 9.38 -15.34 -8.50
N THR A 134 8.44 -15.95 -7.77
CA THR A 134 7.18 -15.31 -7.36
C THR A 134 7.44 -14.16 -6.37
N ALA A 135 8.33 -14.37 -5.41
CA ALA A 135 8.72 -13.33 -4.46
C ALA A 135 9.44 -12.16 -5.16
N ASN A 136 10.28 -12.46 -6.17
CA ASN A 136 10.92 -11.42 -6.98
C ASN A 136 9.90 -10.62 -7.80
N GLN A 137 8.89 -11.27 -8.40
CA GLN A 137 7.81 -10.56 -9.10
C GLN A 137 7.03 -9.64 -8.15
N LEU A 138 6.66 -10.14 -6.98
CA LEU A 138 5.96 -9.33 -5.96
C LEU A 138 6.81 -8.15 -5.51
N MET A 139 8.09 -8.38 -5.23
CA MET A 139 9.04 -7.32 -4.86
C MET A 139 9.16 -6.26 -5.96
N GLN A 140 9.28 -6.68 -7.24
CA GLN A 140 9.39 -5.76 -8.37
C GLN A 140 8.15 -4.86 -8.51
N ILE A 141 6.94 -5.36 -8.22
CA ILE A 141 5.73 -4.53 -8.20
C ILE A 141 5.87 -3.43 -7.14
N PHE A 142 6.21 -3.78 -5.90
CA PHE A 142 6.32 -2.81 -4.82
C PHE A 142 7.46 -1.80 -5.03
N GLU A 143 8.63 -2.28 -5.46
CA GLU A 143 9.77 -1.40 -5.79
C GLU A 143 9.44 -0.48 -6.98
N GLY A 144 8.71 -0.99 -7.97
CA GLY A 144 8.23 -0.20 -9.11
C GLY A 144 7.23 0.87 -8.68
N LEU A 145 6.29 0.55 -7.80
CA LEU A 145 5.35 1.52 -7.22
C LEU A 145 6.09 2.61 -6.43
N ALA A 146 7.07 2.22 -5.59
CA ALA A 146 7.89 3.18 -4.85
C ALA A 146 8.64 4.11 -5.81
N ARG A 147 9.30 3.56 -6.82
CA ARG A 147 10.03 4.32 -7.86
C ARG A 147 9.11 5.28 -8.61
N GLN A 148 7.90 4.85 -8.90
CA GLN A 148 6.90 5.70 -9.54
C GLN A 148 6.49 6.89 -8.66
N GLN A 149 6.32 6.68 -7.34
CA GLN A 149 6.04 7.77 -6.40
C GLN A 149 7.25 8.71 -6.25
N GLU A 150 8.48 8.19 -6.23
CA GLU A 150 9.70 9.02 -6.23
C GLU A 150 9.74 9.96 -7.45
N HIS A 151 9.40 9.46 -8.65
CA HIS A 151 9.31 10.30 -9.85
C HIS A 151 8.24 11.38 -9.72
N LEU A 152 7.05 11.02 -9.22
CA LEU A 152 5.96 11.97 -9.02
C LEU A 152 6.35 13.07 -8.04
N ILE A 153 6.86 12.70 -6.87
CA ILE A 153 7.34 13.64 -5.84
C ILE A 153 8.45 14.56 -6.41
N LYS A 154 9.42 13.96 -7.12
CA LYS A 154 10.53 14.71 -7.70
C LYS A 154 10.06 15.72 -8.75
N LEU A 155 9.17 15.31 -9.67
CA LEU A 155 8.60 16.20 -10.68
C LEU A 155 7.82 17.33 -10.04
N GLN A 156 6.91 17.04 -9.09
CA GLN A 156 6.12 18.06 -8.39
C GLN A 156 7.00 19.05 -7.64
N ARG A 157 8.06 18.57 -6.97
CA ARG A 157 9.03 19.43 -6.29
C ARG A 157 9.79 20.33 -7.26
N ARG A 158 10.28 19.77 -8.39
CA ARG A 158 11.00 20.54 -9.42
C ARG A 158 10.07 21.57 -10.08
N MET A 159 8.85 21.20 -10.41
CA MET A 159 7.86 22.13 -10.97
C MET A 159 7.62 23.34 -10.07
N LYS A 160 7.65 23.16 -8.76
CA LYS A 160 7.38 24.20 -7.77
C LYS A 160 8.62 25.07 -7.47
N TYR A 161 9.80 24.46 -7.34
CA TYR A 161 10.98 25.11 -6.77
C TYR A 161 12.18 25.20 -7.70
N ASP A 162 12.23 24.37 -8.76
CA ASP A 162 13.39 24.30 -9.68
C ASP A 162 12.93 23.94 -11.09
N ARG A 163 12.37 24.90 -11.79
CA ARG A 163 11.80 24.69 -13.13
C ARG A 163 12.83 24.25 -14.17
N LEU A 164 14.08 24.66 -14.03
CA LEU A 164 15.16 24.25 -14.94
C LEU A 164 15.51 22.77 -14.76
N GLY A 165 15.42 22.27 -13.53
CA GLY A 165 15.67 20.85 -13.21
C GLY A 165 14.57 19.90 -13.66
N VAL A 166 13.42 20.38 -14.14
CA VAL A 166 12.31 19.53 -14.62
C VAL A 166 12.76 18.63 -15.78
N ASN A 167 13.52 19.14 -16.73
CA ASN A 167 14.01 18.34 -17.86
C ASN A 167 14.88 17.16 -17.42
N GLU A 168 15.74 17.36 -16.43
CA GLU A 168 16.56 16.28 -15.85
C GLU A 168 15.68 15.22 -15.16
N ALA A 169 14.67 15.65 -14.39
CA ALA A 169 13.74 14.72 -13.76
C ALA A 169 12.94 13.89 -14.78
N LEU A 170 12.54 14.50 -15.90
CA LEU A 170 11.88 13.81 -17.01
C LEU A 170 12.81 12.80 -17.69
N LEU A 171 14.12 13.10 -17.85
CA LEU A 171 15.10 12.15 -18.39
C LEU A 171 15.24 10.90 -17.51
N GLN A 172 15.24 11.07 -16.19
CA GLN A 172 15.30 9.94 -15.25
C GLN A 172 14.03 9.10 -15.32
N PHE A 173 12.86 9.74 -15.37
CA PHE A 173 11.60 9.06 -15.58
C PHE A 173 11.57 8.29 -16.91
N GLU A 174 12.02 8.91 -18.01
CA GLU A 174 12.12 8.26 -19.32
C GLU A 174 13.01 7.01 -19.30
N SER A 175 14.14 7.07 -18.60
CA SER A 175 15.02 5.91 -18.43
C SER A 175 14.31 4.74 -17.77
N ASP A 176 13.57 4.98 -16.68
CA ASP A 176 12.85 3.92 -15.96
C ASP A 176 11.61 3.43 -16.75
N LEU A 177 10.95 4.31 -17.50
CA LEU A 177 9.90 3.94 -18.44
C LEU A 177 10.41 2.99 -19.55
N ASN A 178 11.59 3.29 -20.11
CA ASN A 178 12.25 2.45 -21.13
C ASN A 178 12.63 1.08 -20.58
N ARG A 179 13.00 1.00 -19.31
CA ARG A 179 13.32 -0.24 -18.60
C ARG A 179 12.07 -1.05 -18.21
N LYS A 180 10.87 -0.51 -18.39
CA LYS A 180 9.58 -1.11 -18.05
C LYS A 180 9.48 -1.52 -16.56
N ILE A 181 10.09 -0.73 -15.68
CA ILE A 181 10.08 -1.01 -14.23
C ILE A 181 8.97 -0.27 -13.48
N LEU A 182 8.21 0.58 -14.16
CA LEU A 182 7.10 1.34 -13.61
C LEU A 182 5.80 0.58 -13.88
N PRO A 183 5.06 0.13 -12.85
CA PRO A 183 3.91 -0.76 -13.05
C PRO A 183 2.67 -0.05 -13.61
N GLU A 184 2.46 1.23 -13.30
CA GLU A 184 1.33 2.04 -13.74
C GLU A 184 1.79 3.46 -14.17
N PRO A 185 2.62 3.58 -15.23
CA PRO A 185 3.18 4.86 -15.65
C PRO A 185 2.12 5.89 -16.05
N GLU A 186 0.90 5.46 -16.40
CA GLU A 186 -0.25 6.31 -16.71
C GLU A 186 -0.65 7.24 -15.55
N ARG A 187 -0.29 6.88 -14.30
CA ARG A 187 -0.50 7.74 -13.13
C ARG A 187 0.29 9.06 -13.18
N LEU A 188 1.32 9.14 -14.01
CA LEU A 188 2.10 10.36 -14.22
C LEU A 188 1.52 11.25 -15.33
N LEU A 189 0.54 10.78 -16.12
CA LEU A 189 -0.04 11.56 -17.24
C LEU A 189 -0.49 12.97 -16.81
N PRO A 190 -1.24 13.17 -15.70
CA PRO A 190 -1.65 14.52 -15.31
C PRO A 190 -0.47 15.47 -15.07
N THR A 191 0.61 14.97 -14.46
CA THR A 191 1.83 15.76 -14.20
C THR A 191 2.57 16.07 -15.50
N LEU A 192 2.68 15.10 -16.41
CA LEU A 192 3.29 15.30 -17.72
C LEU A 192 2.51 16.32 -18.57
N GLU A 193 1.18 16.25 -18.56
CA GLU A 193 0.32 17.20 -19.26
C GLU A 193 0.43 18.61 -18.69
N GLN A 194 0.52 18.74 -17.37
CA GLN A 194 0.75 20.02 -16.72
C GLN A 194 2.10 20.63 -17.16
N ILE A 195 3.17 19.85 -17.23
CA ILE A 195 4.47 20.32 -17.70
C ILE A 195 4.40 20.71 -19.18
N ALA A 196 3.77 19.88 -20.01
CA ALA A 196 3.66 20.08 -21.46
C ALA A 196 2.94 21.38 -21.83
N ASN A 197 1.94 21.79 -21.04
CA ASN A 197 1.06 22.91 -21.33
C ASN A 197 1.45 24.22 -20.63
N ASP A 198 2.39 24.19 -19.67
CA ASP A 198 2.79 25.37 -18.92
C ASP A 198 4.01 26.05 -19.55
N SER A 199 3.79 27.24 -20.13
CA SER A 199 4.83 28.03 -20.80
C SER A 199 5.97 28.49 -19.90
N ARG A 200 5.83 28.38 -18.59
CA ARG A 200 6.88 28.69 -17.60
C ARG A 200 8.02 27.68 -17.61
N PHE A 201 7.83 26.49 -18.18
CA PHE A 201 8.89 25.50 -18.38
C PHE A 201 9.58 25.72 -19.71
N VAL A 202 10.88 25.37 -19.77
CA VAL A 202 11.67 25.46 -21.01
C VAL A 202 11.08 24.53 -22.09
N GLU A 203 11.19 24.93 -23.35
CA GLU A 203 10.57 24.20 -24.47
C GLU A 203 10.99 22.73 -24.54
N ILE A 204 12.27 22.44 -24.28
CA ILE A 204 12.79 21.08 -24.29
C ILE A 204 12.09 20.18 -23.23
N ALA A 205 11.78 20.73 -22.05
CA ALA A 205 11.03 19.99 -21.02
C ALA A 205 9.58 19.75 -21.43
N ARG A 206 8.93 20.77 -21.99
CA ARG A 206 7.55 20.67 -22.49
C ARG A 206 7.41 19.62 -23.61
N GLN A 207 8.32 19.67 -24.57
CA GLN A 207 8.36 18.71 -25.68
C GLN A 207 8.59 17.29 -25.20
N ARG A 208 9.54 17.08 -24.27
CA ARG A 208 9.80 15.77 -23.66
C ARG A 208 8.55 15.25 -22.91
N ALA A 209 7.88 16.10 -22.12
CA ALA A 209 6.68 15.72 -21.41
C ALA A 209 5.54 15.27 -22.36
N ARG A 210 5.35 15.99 -23.50
CA ARG A 210 4.39 15.57 -24.55
C ARG A 210 4.73 14.19 -25.11
N THR A 211 5.97 14.00 -25.53
CA THR A 211 6.44 12.73 -26.11
C THR A 211 6.26 11.57 -25.12
N LEU A 212 6.57 11.77 -23.83
CA LEU A 212 6.40 10.75 -22.81
C LEU A 212 4.92 10.43 -22.57
N ALA A 213 4.06 11.45 -22.51
CA ALA A 213 2.62 11.25 -22.35
C ALA A 213 2.02 10.47 -23.55
N GLU A 214 2.40 10.79 -24.77
CA GLU A 214 1.99 10.08 -25.99
C GLU A 214 2.44 8.62 -25.97
N ARG A 215 3.70 8.36 -25.59
CA ARG A 215 4.23 6.99 -25.49
C ARG A 215 3.47 6.15 -24.46
N ILE A 216 3.11 6.73 -23.30
CA ILE A 216 2.35 6.04 -22.27
C ILE A 216 0.94 5.72 -22.76
N ARG A 217 0.25 6.66 -23.42
CA ARG A 217 -1.11 6.43 -23.97
C ARG A 217 -1.14 5.38 -25.07
N ASN A 218 -0.09 5.31 -25.87
CA ASN A 218 0.00 4.38 -27.00
C ASN A 218 0.70 3.06 -26.63
N ALA A 219 1.04 2.86 -25.35
CA ALA A 219 1.59 1.58 -24.90
C ALA A 219 0.50 0.50 -25.01
N PRO A 220 0.83 -0.71 -25.55
CA PRO A 220 -0.12 -1.80 -25.74
C PRO A 220 -0.61 -2.40 -24.41
#